data_5b741b1b09cd68787f4785bb8b2e27c7
#
_entry.id   5b741b1b09cd68787f4785bb8b2e27c7
#
_cell.length_a   1.000
_cell.length_b   1.000
_cell.length_c   1.000
_cell.angle_alpha   90.00
_cell.angle_beta   90.00
_cell.angle_gamma   90.00
#
_symmetry.space_group_name_H-M   'P 1'
#
loop_
_entity.id
_entity.type
_entity.pdbx_description
1 polymer ?
#
loop_
_entity_poly.entity_id
_entity_poly.type
_entity_poly.pdbx_seq_one_letter_code
_entity_poly.pdbx_strand_id
1 'polypeptide(L)'
;MYIGLKSNPMNKKLLLFLRIFIAIILLQTLRYKFLAHPDSVYIFSSLGLEPYGRIGIGVMELIASILLFPKRTTWLGALLSVSLMAGALFSHLTQLGIEVKNDGGTLFYMALLTWILSLTVLWEERKNIPFIN
;
A
#
# COMPACT_ATOMS: atom_id res chain seq x y z
N MET A 1 -15.10 -22.56 11.73
CA MET A 1 -16.41 -23.05 11.29
C MET A 1 -16.78 -22.44 9.95
N TYR A 2 -17.23 -23.27 9.08
CA TYR A 2 -17.67 -22.82 7.77
C TYR A 2 -19.14 -22.40 7.82
N ILE A 3 -19.42 -21.15 7.49
CA ILE A 3 -20.77 -20.60 7.66
C ILE A 3 -21.63 -20.79 6.41
N GLY A 4 -21.21 -21.62 5.48
CA GLY A 4 -22.01 -21.92 4.30
C GLY A 4 -22.11 -20.81 3.27
N LEU A 5 -21.49 -19.66 3.54
CA LEU A 5 -21.38 -18.59 2.57
C LEU A 5 -20.21 -18.87 1.65
N LYS A 6 -20.47 -19.54 0.56
CA LYS A 6 -19.47 -19.68 -0.49
C LYS A 6 -19.28 -18.32 -1.14
N SER A 7 -18.25 -17.61 -0.72
CA SER A 7 -17.79 -16.49 -1.53
C SER A 7 -17.09 -17.09 -2.75
N ASN A 8 -17.63 -16.82 -3.93
CA ASN A 8 -16.94 -17.19 -5.16
C ASN A 8 -15.58 -16.48 -5.18
N PRO A 9 -14.49 -17.22 -5.51
CA PRO A 9 -13.21 -16.54 -5.65
C PRO A 9 -13.27 -15.50 -6.75
N MET A 10 -12.57 -14.41 -6.54
CA MET A 10 -12.47 -13.35 -7.52
C MET A 10 -11.85 -13.89 -8.81
N ASN A 11 -12.34 -13.38 -9.96
CA ASN A 11 -11.77 -13.72 -11.26
C ASN A 11 -10.26 -13.42 -11.25
N LYS A 12 -9.47 -14.36 -11.77
CA LYS A 12 -8.00 -14.23 -11.81
C LYS A 12 -7.54 -12.99 -12.58
N LYS A 13 -8.25 -12.63 -13.64
CA LYS A 13 -7.92 -11.43 -14.43
C LYS A 13 -8.15 -10.16 -13.61
N LEU A 14 -9.25 -10.11 -12.88
CA LEU A 14 -9.55 -8.97 -12.02
C LEU A 14 -8.52 -8.86 -10.90
N LEU A 15 -8.16 -9.98 -10.29
CA LEU A 15 -7.16 -10.00 -9.24
C LEU A 15 -5.80 -9.52 -9.76
N LEU A 16 -5.40 -9.96 -10.95
CA LEU A 16 -4.17 -9.48 -11.58
C LEU A 16 -4.24 -7.98 -11.84
N PHE A 17 -5.38 -7.49 -12.33
CA PHE A 17 -5.58 -6.06 -12.55
C PHE A 17 -5.39 -5.26 -11.27
N LEU A 18 -5.96 -5.73 -10.15
CA LEU A 18 -5.81 -5.05 -8.86
C LEU A 18 -4.36 -5.03 -8.41
N ARG A 19 -3.65 -6.13 -8.58
CA ARG A 19 -2.22 -6.22 -8.20
C ARG A 19 -1.39 -5.22 -9.01
N ILE A 20 -1.63 -5.15 -10.31
CA ILE A 20 -0.94 -4.19 -11.19
C ILE A 20 -1.26 -2.76 -10.77
N PHE A 21 -2.53 -2.48 -10.52
CA PHE A 21 -2.97 -1.13 -10.13
C PHE A 21 -2.32 -0.69 -8.81
N ILE A 22 -2.30 -1.57 -7.81
CA ILE A 22 -1.64 -1.29 -6.53
C ILE A 22 -0.15 -1.00 -6.76
N ALA A 23 0.52 -1.85 -7.55
CA ALA A 23 1.94 -1.68 -7.83
C ALA A 23 2.22 -0.34 -8.52
N ILE A 24 1.38 0.06 -9.46
CA ILE A 24 1.54 1.35 -10.15
C ILE A 24 1.45 2.51 -9.14
N ILE A 25 0.46 2.46 -8.24
CA ILE A 25 0.32 3.52 -7.24
C ILE A 25 1.55 3.57 -6.33
N LEU A 26 2.02 2.42 -5.86
CA LEU A 26 3.19 2.38 -4.98
C LEU A 26 4.45 2.85 -5.71
N LEU A 27 4.66 2.40 -6.94
CA LEU A 27 5.88 2.70 -7.68
C LEU A 27 5.95 4.16 -8.16
N GLN A 28 4.81 4.76 -8.49
CA GLN A 28 4.81 6.13 -9.00
C GLN A 28 5.26 7.15 -7.94
N THR A 29 5.17 6.82 -6.65
CA THR A 29 5.63 7.71 -5.58
C THR A 29 7.13 7.59 -5.32
N LEU A 30 7.79 6.57 -5.85
CA LEU A 30 9.18 6.29 -5.49
C LEU A 30 10.15 7.37 -5.97
N ARG A 31 9.91 7.95 -7.14
CA ARG A 31 10.77 9.03 -7.61
C ARG A 31 10.75 10.22 -6.65
N TYR A 32 9.59 10.53 -6.07
CA TYR A 32 9.48 11.60 -5.08
C TYR A 32 10.26 11.27 -3.81
N LYS A 33 10.21 10.01 -3.38
CA LYS A 33 10.89 9.58 -2.16
C LYS A 33 12.41 9.45 -2.36
N PHE A 34 12.83 8.82 -3.45
CA PHE A 34 14.25 8.56 -3.66
C PHE A 34 15.03 9.78 -4.15
N LEU A 35 14.37 10.68 -4.88
CA LEU A 35 14.99 11.90 -5.38
C LEU A 35 14.80 13.10 -4.46
N ALA A 36 14.25 12.88 -3.27
CA ALA A 36 14.04 13.91 -2.26
C ALA A 36 13.24 15.10 -2.81
N HIS A 37 12.12 14.81 -3.50
CA HIS A 37 11.22 15.86 -3.94
C HIS A 37 10.78 16.71 -2.74
N PRO A 38 10.70 18.05 -2.88
CA PRO A 38 10.37 18.91 -1.73
C PRO A 38 9.09 18.52 -1.00
N ASP A 39 8.07 18.06 -1.70
CA ASP A 39 6.81 17.65 -1.06
C ASP A 39 7.00 16.38 -0.21
N SER A 40 7.80 15.44 -0.69
CA SER A 40 8.09 14.22 0.06
C SER A 40 8.94 14.54 1.30
N VAL A 41 9.95 15.38 1.13
CA VAL A 41 10.79 15.84 2.26
C VAL A 41 9.94 16.56 3.29
N TYR A 42 8.99 17.40 2.86
CA TYR A 42 8.06 18.08 3.76
C TYR A 42 7.26 17.07 4.61
N ILE A 43 6.70 16.06 3.94
CA ILE A 43 5.89 15.05 4.63
C ILE A 43 6.70 14.34 5.70
N PHE A 44 7.87 13.83 5.34
CA PHE A 44 8.68 13.05 6.27
C PHE A 44 9.35 13.93 7.33
N SER A 45 9.66 15.17 7.02
CA SER A 45 10.14 16.13 8.03
C SER A 45 9.04 16.42 9.05
N SER A 46 7.80 16.59 8.60
CA SER A 46 6.65 16.83 9.49
C SER A 46 6.42 15.65 10.43
N LEU A 47 6.76 14.44 9.99
CA LEU A 47 6.60 13.23 10.79
C LEU A 47 7.85 12.91 11.64
N GLY A 48 8.91 13.70 11.51
CA GLY A 48 10.15 13.44 12.22
C GLY A 48 10.94 12.25 11.68
N LEU A 49 10.71 11.87 10.43
CA LEU A 49 11.28 10.65 9.83
C LEU A 49 12.28 10.92 8.71
N GLU A 50 12.59 12.19 8.44
CA GLU A 50 13.54 12.55 7.38
C GLU A 50 14.98 12.34 7.87
N PRO A 51 15.89 11.83 7.03
CA PRO A 51 15.71 11.30 5.68
C PRO A 51 15.48 9.78 5.64
N TYR A 52 15.77 9.09 6.72
CA TYR A 52 15.83 7.61 6.73
C TYR A 52 14.44 6.99 6.58
N GLY A 53 13.43 7.60 7.19
CA GLY A 53 12.05 7.11 7.05
C GLY A 53 11.56 7.24 5.61
N ARG A 54 11.86 8.36 4.96
CA ARG A 54 11.48 8.58 3.56
C ARG A 54 12.08 7.51 2.65
N ILE A 55 13.37 7.27 2.79
CA ILE A 55 14.06 6.27 1.97
C ILE A 55 13.60 4.86 2.35
N GLY A 56 13.48 4.57 3.65
CA GLY A 56 13.06 3.25 4.13
C GLY A 56 11.65 2.87 3.69
N ILE A 57 10.70 3.80 3.77
CA ILE A 57 9.33 3.57 3.29
C ILE A 57 9.35 3.34 1.77
N GLY A 58 10.13 4.12 1.02
CA GLY A 58 10.28 3.90 -0.43
C GLY A 58 10.81 2.51 -0.75
N VAL A 59 11.81 2.04 -0.03
CA VAL A 59 12.34 0.69 -0.21
C VAL A 59 11.26 -0.35 0.08
N MET A 60 10.50 -0.18 1.16
CA MET A 60 9.43 -1.12 1.51
C MET A 60 8.31 -1.13 0.47
N GLU A 61 7.98 0.03 -0.10
CA GLU A 61 6.99 0.10 -1.18
C GLU A 61 7.48 -0.61 -2.44
N LEU A 62 8.77 -0.48 -2.75
CA LEU A 62 9.37 -1.21 -3.88
C LEU A 62 9.29 -2.72 -3.66
N ILE A 63 9.67 -3.17 -2.46
CA ILE A 63 9.61 -4.59 -2.10
C ILE A 63 8.16 -5.10 -2.20
N ALA A 64 7.21 -4.36 -1.64
CA ALA A 64 5.80 -4.74 -1.71
C ALA A 64 5.33 -4.88 -3.15
N SER A 65 5.72 -3.94 -4.02
CA SER A 65 5.35 -3.96 -5.43
C SER A 65 5.88 -5.21 -6.14
N ILE A 66 7.14 -5.55 -5.88
CA ILE A 66 7.76 -6.74 -6.46
C ILE A 66 7.05 -8.00 -5.97
N LEU A 67 6.75 -8.08 -4.66
CA LEU A 67 6.13 -9.26 -4.07
C LEU A 67 4.70 -9.50 -4.54
N LEU A 68 4.03 -8.47 -5.06
CA LEU A 68 2.66 -8.62 -5.54
C LEU A 68 2.53 -9.52 -6.78
N PHE A 69 3.62 -9.74 -7.54
CA PHE A 69 3.53 -10.44 -8.80
C PHE A 69 3.66 -11.95 -8.72
N PRO A 70 4.65 -12.55 -8.01
CA PRO A 70 4.68 -14.01 -7.88
C PRO A 70 3.53 -14.50 -7.01
N LYS A 71 2.89 -15.59 -7.43
CA LYS A 71 1.75 -16.13 -6.66
C LYS A 71 2.10 -16.49 -5.23
N ARG A 72 3.33 -16.97 -5.00
CA ARG A 72 3.77 -17.38 -3.67
C ARG A 72 3.90 -16.23 -2.70
N THR A 73 4.19 -15.02 -3.21
CA THR A 73 4.48 -13.86 -2.38
C THR A 73 3.43 -12.76 -2.48
N THR A 74 2.38 -12.96 -3.27
CA THR A 74 1.33 -11.96 -3.43
C THR A 74 0.70 -11.56 -2.10
N TRP A 75 0.42 -12.54 -1.23
CA TRP A 75 -0.14 -12.26 0.09
C TRP A 75 0.79 -11.37 0.92
N LEU A 76 2.09 -11.61 0.83
CA LEU A 76 3.07 -10.83 1.59
C LEU A 76 3.18 -9.41 1.04
N GLY A 77 3.18 -9.25 -0.28
CA GLY A 77 3.14 -7.93 -0.91
C GLY A 77 1.90 -7.15 -0.53
N ALA A 78 0.75 -7.82 -0.53
CA ALA A 78 -0.50 -7.20 -0.11
C ALA A 78 -0.47 -6.82 1.37
N LEU A 79 0.06 -7.68 2.22
CA LEU A 79 0.19 -7.39 3.66
C LEU A 79 1.10 -6.18 3.90
N LEU A 80 2.24 -6.11 3.21
CA LEU A 80 3.13 -4.95 3.30
C LEU A 80 2.42 -3.68 2.84
N SER A 81 1.68 -3.76 1.72
CA SER A 81 0.93 -2.61 1.22
C SER A 81 -0.13 -2.15 2.22
N VAL A 82 -0.88 -3.08 2.81
CA VAL A 82 -1.86 -2.77 3.85
C VAL A 82 -1.19 -2.04 5.01
N SER A 83 -0.05 -2.55 5.46
CA SER A 83 0.67 -1.97 6.59
C SER A 83 1.20 -0.57 6.28
N LEU A 84 1.81 -0.40 5.09
CA LEU A 84 2.35 0.89 4.68
C LEU A 84 1.26 1.93 4.50
N MET A 85 0.15 1.54 3.88
CA MET A 85 -0.97 2.47 3.67
C MET A 85 -1.69 2.78 4.97
N ALA A 86 -1.79 1.82 5.90
CA ALA A 86 -2.33 2.09 7.23
C ALA A 86 -1.48 3.14 7.95
N GLY A 87 -0.15 3.04 7.86
CA GLY A 87 0.74 4.04 8.42
C GLY A 87 0.56 5.41 7.77
N ALA A 88 0.42 5.43 6.45
CA ALA A 88 0.16 6.68 5.73
C ALA A 88 -1.16 7.32 6.15
N LEU A 89 -2.23 6.53 6.23
CA LEU A 89 -3.54 7.02 6.67
C LEU A 89 -3.48 7.55 8.10
N PHE A 90 -2.82 6.83 8.99
CA PHE A 90 -2.64 7.28 10.37
C PHE A 90 -1.89 8.61 10.43
N SER A 91 -0.86 8.77 9.61
CA SER A 91 -0.10 10.02 9.53
C SER A 91 -0.97 11.18 9.06
N HIS A 92 -1.81 10.95 8.07
CA HIS A 92 -2.74 11.98 7.60
C HIS A 92 -3.76 12.36 8.68
N LEU A 93 -4.28 11.37 9.39
CA LEU A 93 -5.32 11.64 10.40
C LEU A 93 -4.79 12.26 11.68
N THR A 94 -3.49 12.20 11.93
CA THR A 94 -2.90 12.71 13.17
C THR A 94 -2.04 13.97 12.96
N GLN A 95 -1.17 13.98 11.97
CA GLN A 95 -0.16 15.04 11.85
C GLN A 95 -0.26 15.84 10.54
N LEU A 96 -0.55 15.17 9.43
CA LEU A 96 -0.49 15.82 8.10
C LEU A 96 -1.79 16.51 7.72
N GLY A 97 -2.93 16.00 8.18
CA GLY A 97 -4.23 16.39 7.69
C GLY A 97 -4.58 15.69 6.38
N ILE A 98 -5.82 15.83 5.96
CA ILE A 98 -6.31 15.23 4.72
C ILE A 98 -5.65 15.86 3.52
N GLU A 99 -5.53 17.18 3.52
CA GLU A 99 -4.93 17.93 2.42
C GLU A 99 -3.49 18.28 2.77
N VAL A 100 -2.56 17.92 1.88
CA VAL A 100 -1.14 18.21 2.04
C VAL A 100 -0.72 19.12 0.90
N LYS A 101 -0.22 20.32 1.27
CA LYS A 101 0.26 21.31 0.29
C LYS A 101 -0.76 21.60 -0.81
N ASN A 102 -2.01 21.79 -0.40
CA ASN A 102 -3.12 22.16 -1.31
C ASN A 102 -3.38 21.11 -2.39
N ASP A 103 -3.19 19.83 -2.08
CA ASP A 103 -3.42 18.75 -3.04
C ASP A 103 -4.89 18.31 -3.12
N GLY A 104 -5.78 18.93 -2.37
CA GLY A 104 -7.20 18.55 -2.34
C GLY A 104 -7.46 17.20 -1.70
N GLY A 105 -6.48 16.65 -0.97
CA GLY A 105 -6.59 15.34 -0.36
C GLY A 105 -6.14 14.20 -1.27
N THR A 106 -5.48 14.49 -2.38
CA THR A 106 -5.08 13.49 -3.36
C THR A 106 -4.27 12.36 -2.74
N LEU A 107 -3.25 12.69 -1.95
CA LEU A 107 -2.40 11.67 -1.32
C LEU A 107 -3.20 10.83 -0.33
N PHE A 108 -4.06 11.46 0.46
CA PHE A 108 -4.88 10.74 1.42
C PHE A 108 -5.82 9.75 0.72
N TYR A 109 -6.54 10.21 -0.30
CA TYR A 109 -7.50 9.35 -0.99
C TYR A 109 -6.82 8.25 -1.80
N MET A 110 -5.63 8.52 -2.36
CA MET A 110 -4.84 7.47 -3.01
C MET A 110 -4.39 6.40 -2.01
N ALA A 111 -3.96 6.82 -0.82
CA ALA A 111 -3.59 5.87 0.23
C ALA A 111 -4.80 5.04 0.68
N LEU A 112 -5.96 5.68 0.83
CA LEU A 112 -7.18 5.01 1.22
C LEU A 112 -7.60 3.97 0.17
N LEU A 113 -7.61 4.37 -1.10
CA LEU A 113 -7.93 3.46 -2.19
C LEU A 113 -6.97 2.28 -2.24
N THR A 114 -5.68 2.55 -2.17
CA THR A 114 -4.65 1.50 -2.21
C THR A 114 -4.80 0.56 -1.02
N TRP A 115 -5.13 1.10 0.15
CA TRP A 115 -5.36 0.30 1.35
C TRP A 115 -6.53 -0.66 1.16
N ILE A 116 -7.66 -0.15 0.65
CA ILE A 116 -8.85 -0.97 0.40
C ILE A 116 -8.56 -2.07 -0.63
N LEU A 117 -7.89 -1.71 -1.73
CA LEU A 117 -7.53 -2.68 -2.76
C LEU A 117 -6.54 -3.74 -2.23
N SER A 118 -5.59 -3.31 -1.40
CA SER A 118 -4.62 -4.24 -0.80
C SER A 118 -5.29 -5.19 0.18
N LEU A 119 -6.27 -4.71 0.97
CA LEU A 119 -7.06 -5.58 1.84
C LEU A 119 -7.83 -6.62 1.01
N THR A 120 -8.39 -6.20 -0.13
CA THR A 120 -9.11 -7.10 -1.02
C THR A 120 -8.19 -8.20 -1.55
N VAL A 121 -7.01 -7.82 -2.03
CA VAL A 121 -6.03 -8.80 -2.53
C VAL A 121 -5.58 -9.73 -1.41
N LEU A 122 -5.30 -9.18 -0.22
CA LEU A 122 -4.88 -9.99 0.93
C LEU A 122 -5.96 -11.01 1.30
N TRP A 123 -7.23 -10.60 1.31
CA TRP A 123 -8.34 -11.49 1.60
C TRP A 123 -8.43 -12.62 0.57
N GLU A 124 -8.32 -12.29 -0.72
CA GLU A 124 -8.38 -13.29 -1.79
C GLU A 124 -7.19 -14.27 -1.71
N GLU A 125 -6.04 -13.80 -1.22
CA GLU A 125 -4.83 -14.61 -1.12
C GLU A 125 -4.64 -15.27 0.25
N ARG A 126 -5.62 -15.18 1.14
CA ARG A 126 -5.48 -15.67 2.52
C ARG A 126 -5.15 -17.15 2.61
N LYS A 127 -5.60 -17.93 1.64
CA LYS A 127 -5.32 -19.38 1.61
C LYS A 127 -3.85 -19.69 1.33
N ASN A 128 -3.14 -18.75 0.75
CA ASN A 128 -1.72 -18.91 0.42
C ASN A 128 -0.80 -18.48 1.55
N ILE A 129 -1.36 -17.98 2.66
CA ILE A 129 -0.58 -17.57 3.82
C ILE A 129 -0.15 -18.82 4.58
N PRO A 130 1.17 -19.11 4.69
CA PRO A 130 1.63 -20.41 5.22
C PRO A 130 1.28 -20.63 6.69
N PHE A 131 1.06 -19.56 7.46
CA PHE A 131 0.83 -19.67 8.90
C PHE A 131 -0.64 -19.91 9.29
N ILE A 132 -1.55 -19.75 8.35
CA ILE A 132 -3.00 -19.80 8.62
C ILE A 132 -3.62 -21.09 8.12
N ASN A 133 -2.93 -21.85 7.29
CA ASN A 133 -3.42 -23.13 6.77
C ASN A 133 -2.99 -24.29 7.62
#